data_200e8816480a9ab3635633e1e32c0847
#
_entry.id   200e8816480a9ab3635633e1e32c0847
#
_cell.length_a   1.000
_cell.length_b   1.000
_cell.length_c   1.000
_cell.angle_alpha   90.00
_cell.angle_beta   90.00
_cell.angle_gamma   90.00
#
_symmetry.space_group_name_H-M   'P 1'
#
loop_
_entity.id
_entity.type
_entity.pdbx_description
1 polymer ?
#
loop_
_entity_poly.entity_id
_entity_poly.type
_entity_poly.pdbx_seq_one_letter_code
_entity_poly.pdbx_strand_id
1 'polypeptide(L)'
;MRSPSHSVLPASAARTLLVLALTAGVSTAVPAAQATAPEAPVATAAPAAPVAATPYMGWSSWSMQSSKYPGLNPDGDYSWLTEQKVLQQADAMAAKLKKYGYSYVNIDAGWWRDNTWKPEFDANGRQTADPVRFPRGMKPVADHIHAKGLKAGIYLPVGLEKEGYGDGKVPVWNAPGCTTADIVYGDLRTTNGWDSSYKIDFSRPCAQKYIDSQARLIADWGYDFLKIDGVGPGSFKSGDNHDNVADIAAWQKAIAATGRPIHLELSWSLDIGHIADWKKYSNGWRIDTDVECYCDTLVSWENSVDDRFADAAAWSRHGGPGGWNDLDSLDVGNGEMDGLTKAERQTYMTLWAIAKSPLFTGDDLTRLDAYGTSLLTNREVIAIDQSSTPPARPVTATGDRQVWAAKNADGSFTVALFNLGDAPAAVTADWAALGFSGRGSVRDLWNHKDLGSLKDKVTATLPAHGSRLFTVTPHGPAQATTGYEAEAAGNTLGGSASVADCGVCSGSRKVGDLYLGGSLRFNDVVVPKAGVYTVKVAYVSGDPRPAEVSVNGDAATTYTFPSTGDWGTAETVSIPLSLKAGANTITFDSGSGYAPDIDRIDVPKRA
;
A
#
# COMPACT_ATOMS: atom_id res chain seq x y z
N MET A 1 -21.21 -61.57 -15.29
CA MET A 1 -20.80 -62.87 -14.73
C MET A 1 -20.41 -62.65 -13.29
N ARG A 2 -21.26 -63.18 -12.38
CA ARG A 2 -20.98 -63.75 -11.07
C ARG A 2 -20.12 -63.01 -10.04
N SER A 3 -20.78 -62.47 -9.03
CA SER A 3 -20.38 -62.52 -7.59
C SER A 3 -20.23 -63.96 -7.07
N PRO A 4 -19.62 -64.23 -5.89
CA PRO A 4 -20.29 -64.08 -4.60
C PRO A 4 -19.35 -63.60 -3.45
N SER A 5 -19.80 -62.85 -2.44
CA SER A 5 -20.51 -63.09 -1.19
C SER A 5 -19.88 -64.10 -0.21
N HIS A 6 -19.65 -63.63 1.04
CA HIS A 6 -19.99 -64.23 2.36
C HIS A 6 -19.29 -63.40 3.47
N SER A 7 -19.97 -62.66 4.29
CA SER A 7 -20.70 -62.93 5.55
C SER A 7 -19.88 -63.67 6.64
N VAL A 8 -19.79 -63.10 7.83
CA VAL A 8 -20.40 -63.56 9.09
C VAL A 8 -19.89 -62.70 10.30
N LEU A 9 -20.84 -62.18 11.07
CA LEU A 9 -20.80 -61.80 12.50
C LEU A 9 -20.95 -63.05 13.37
N PRO A 10 -21.02 -63.00 14.74
CA PRO A 10 -20.75 -62.00 15.79
C PRO A 10 -20.07 -62.65 17.05
N ALA A 11 -19.80 -61.88 18.10
CA ALA A 11 -19.89 -62.36 19.47
C ALA A 11 -19.93 -61.25 20.53
N SER A 12 -20.94 -61.29 21.29
CA SER A 12 -21.34 -60.60 22.51
C SER A 12 -20.63 -61.13 23.76
N ALA A 13 -20.56 -60.31 24.80
CA ALA A 13 -20.73 -60.65 26.24
C ALA A 13 -20.06 -59.50 27.06
N ALA A 14 -20.46 -59.10 28.25
CA ALA A 14 -21.57 -59.42 29.16
C ALA A 14 -21.55 -58.27 30.21
N ARG A 15 -22.73 -57.95 30.68
CA ARG A 15 -22.98 -57.06 31.83
C ARG A 15 -22.66 -57.79 33.14
N THR A 16 -22.11 -57.05 34.11
CA THR A 16 -22.21 -57.45 35.52
C THR A 16 -22.76 -56.29 36.34
N LEU A 17 -23.97 -56.47 36.83
CA LEU A 17 -24.63 -55.69 37.87
C LEU A 17 -24.12 -56.14 39.24
N LEU A 18 -23.78 -55.17 40.10
CA LEU A 18 -23.66 -55.44 41.53
C LEU A 18 -24.67 -54.57 42.29
N VAL A 19 -25.64 -55.23 42.90
CA VAL A 19 -26.64 -54.68 43.83
C VAL A 19 -26.06 -54.85 45.23
N LEU A 20 -26.04 -53.79 46.06
CA LEU A 20 -25.92 -53.90 47.51
C LEU A 20 -26.87 -52.95 48.21
N ALA A 21 -27.49 -53.55 49.26
CA ALA A 21 -28.69 -53.14 49.94
C ALA A 21 -28.52 -51.89 50.85
N LEU A 22 -29.68 -51.23 51.07
CA LEU A 22 -29.91 -50.19 52.05
C LEU A 22 -29.79 -50.68 53.50
N THR A 23 -29.16 -49.88 54.37
CA THR A 23 -29.51 -49.75 55.78
C THR A 23 -29.74 -48.28 56.11
N ALA A 24 -30.93 -47.99 56.66
CA ALA A 24 -31.31 -46.63 57.06
C ALA A 24 -30.72 -46.30 58.42
N GLY A 25 -30.06 -45.19 58.52
CA GLY A 25 -29.63 -44.51 59.75
C GLY A 25 -30.11 -43.10 59.75
N VAL A 26 -30.99 -42.71 60.61
CA VAL A 26 -31.49 -41.37 60.83
C VAL A 26 -30.43 -40.59 61.63
N SER A 27 -29.89 -39.53 61.06
CA SER A 27 -29.12 -38.55 61.81
C SER A 27 -29.53 -37.12 61.37
N THR A 28 -29.85 -36.32 62.35
CA THR A 28 -30.30 -34.93 62.25
C THR A 28 -29.21 -34.07 61.68
N ALA A 29 -29.47 -33.46 60.51
CA ALA A 29 -28.55 -32.57 59.85
C ALA A 29 -28.68 -31.12 60.36
N VAL A 30 -27.57 -30.56 60.80
CA VAL A 30 -27.35 -29.11 60.95
C VAL A 30 -27.02 -28.56 59.53
N PRO A 31 -27.58 -27.42 59.09
CA PRO A 31 -27.29 -26.88 57.77
C PRO A 31 -25.86 -26.34 57.74
N ALA A 32 -25.00 -27.00 56.95
CA ALA A 32 -23.69 -26.45 56.63
C ALA A 32 -23.83 -25.33 55.60
N ALA A 33 -23.22 -24.17 55.88
CA ALA A 33 -23.12 -23.06 54.95
C ALA A 33 -22.36 -23.53 53.69
N GLN A 34 -22.99 -23.39 52.53
CA GLN A 34 -22.33 -23.61 51.24
C GLN A 34 -21.26 -22.55 51.05
N ALA A 35 -19.99 -22.94 51.11
CA ALA A 35 -18.89 -22.13 50.62
C ALA A 35 -18.99 -22.02 49.09
N THR A 36 -19.27 -20.85 48.57
CA THR A 36 -19.18 -20.54 47.15
C THR A 36 -17.72 -20.73 46.71
N ALA A 37 -17.48 -21.59 45.74
CA ALA A 37 -16.19 -21.74 45.10
C ALA A 37 -15.78 -20.39 44.50
N PRO A 38 -14.50 -19.97 44.59
CA PRO A 38 -14.05 -18.76 43.97
C PRO A 38 -14.26 -18.85 42.44
N GLU A 39 -14.98 -17.89 41.90
CA GLU A 39 -15.12 -17.68 40.46
C GLU A 39 -13.72 -17.59 39.83
N ALA A 40 -13.44 -18.43 38.86
CA ALA A 40 -12.19 -18.33 38.10
C ALA A 40 -12.10 -16.92 37.46
N PRO A 41 -10.96 -16.27 37.49
CA PRO A 41 -10.82 -14.95 36.89
C PRO A 41 -11.20 -15.04 35.39
N VAL A 42 -12.22 -14.28 35.00
CA VAL A 42 -12.56 -14.06 33.59
C VAL A 42 -11.30 -13.52 32.92
N ALA A 43 -10.69 -14.32 32.06
CA ALA A 43 -9.57 -13.86 31.25
C ALA A 43 -10.05 -12.65 30.45
N THR A 44 -9.60 -11.47 30.82
CA THR A 44 -9.81 -10.27 30.00
C THR A 44 -9.18 -10.56 28.65
N ALA A 45 -9.99 -10.64 27.60
CA ALA A 45 -9.49 -10.74 26.23
C ALA A 45 -8.47 -9.63 26.02
N ALA A 46 -7.32 -9.99 25.46
CA ALA A 46 -6.34 -8.96 25.09
C ALA A 46 -7.03 -7.92 24.19
N PRO A 47 -6.74 -6.62 24.37
CA PRO A 47 -7.32 -5.59 23.51
C PRO A 47 -7.06 -5.96 22.05
N ALA A 48 -8.10 -5.86 21.22
CA ALA A 48 -7.97 -6.12 19.79
C ALA A 48 -6.84 -5.25 19.23
N ALA A 49 -5.99 -5.82 18.37
CA ALA A 49 -4.94 -5.06 17.71
C ALA A 49 -5.58 -3.85 16.99
N PRO A 50 -4.94 -2.67 17.05
CA PRO A 50 -5.47 -1.49 16.38
C PRO A 50 -5.63 -1.77 14.88
N VAL A 51 -6.68 -1.23 14.28
CA VAL A 51 -6.91 -1.30 12.85
C VAL A 51 -5.69 -0.70 12.13
N ALA A 52 -5.22 -1.35 11.06
CA ALA A 52 -4.06 -0.92 10.26
C ALA A 52 -2.73 -0.80 11.03
N ALA A 53 -2.50 -1.63 12.04
CA ALA A 53 -1.18 -1.69 12.71
C ALA A 53 -0.04 -2.04 11.74
N THR A 54 -0.31 -2.86 10.74
CA THR A 54 0.53 -3.17 9.57
C THR A 54 -0.28 -2.97 8.29
N PRO A 55 0.35 -2.89 7.10
CA PRO A 55 -0.37 -2.92 5.83
C PRO A 55 -1.32 -4.12 5.78
N TYR A 56 -2.53 -3.93 5.27
CA TYR A 56 -3.47 -5.04 5.16
C TYR A 56 -3.06 -5.98 4.02
N MET A 57 -3.45 -7.24 4.14
CA MET A 57 -3.18 -8.27 3.13
C MET A 57 -4.49 -8.96 2.77
N GLY A 58 -4.74 -9.16 1.48
CA GLY A 58 -6.00 -9.75 1.07
C GLY A 58 -6.17 -9.87 -0.43
N TRP A 59 -7.43 -9.78 -0.85
CA TRP A 59 -7.88 -9.89 -2.23
C TRP A 59 -9.01 -8.91 -2.50
N SER A 60 -9.01 -8.32 -3.71
CA SER A 60 -10.11 -7.49 -4.24
C SER A 60 -10.60 -8.03 -5.57
N SER A 61 -11.89 -7.83 -5.87
CA SER A 61 -12.50 -8.35 -7.08
C SER A 61 -12.27 -7.48 -8.33
N TRP A 62 -11.72 -6.26 -8.18
CA TRP A 62 -11.76 -5.27 -9.27
C TRP A 62 -10.95 -5.67 -10.49
N SER A 63 -9.73 -6.14 -10.33
CA SER A 63 -8.88 -6.53 -11.47
C SER A 63 -9.54 -7.61 -12.34
N MET A 64 -10.25 -8.56 -11.72
CA MET A 64 -11.03 -9.57 -12.46
C MET A 64 -12.25 -8.98 -13.17
N GLN A 65 -12.82 -7.89 -12.66
CA GLN A 65 -13.99 -7.25 -13.23
C GLN A 65 -13.63 -6.34 -14.41
N SER A 66 -12.54 -5.60 -14.30
CA SER A 66 -12.10 -4.60 -15.27
C SER A 66 -11.37 -5.20 -16.49
N SER A 67 -10.82 -6.39 -16.34
CA SER A 67 -10.05 -7.06 -17.40
C SER A 67 -10.94 -7.54 -18.55
N LYS A 68 -10.44 -7.38 -19.78
CA LYS A 68 -10.99 -7.95 -21.02
C LYS A 68 -10.32 -9.27 -21.41
N TYR A 69 -9.65 -9.93 -20.47
CA TYR A 69 -9.03 -11.24 -20.70
C TYR A 69 -10.05 -12.21 -21.31
N PRO A 70 -9.70 -12.94 -22.40
CA PRO A 70 -10.64 -13.73 -23.16
C PRO A 70 -11.44 -14.73 -22.31
N GLY A 71 -12.76 -14.66 -22.40
CA GLY A 71 -13.70 -15.52 -21.69
C GLY A 71 -13.89 -15.20 -20.19
N LEU A 72 -13.26 -14.16 -19.67
CA LEU A 72 -13.38 -13.80 -18.26
C LEU A 72 -14.75 -13.15 -17.93
N ASN A 73 -15.19 -12.23 -18.79
CA ASN A 73 -16.45 -11.49 -18.64
C ASN A 73 -17.38 -11.75 -19.85
N PRO A 74 -17.94 -12.97 -19.99
CA PRO A 74 -18.65 -13.38 -21.21
C PRO A 74 -19.96 -12.62 -21.45
N ASP A 75 -20.57 -12.07 -20.40
CA ASP A 75 -21.85 -11.34 -20.46
C ASP A 75 -21.64 -9.81 -20.54
N GLY A 76 -20.43 -9.35 -20.81
CA GLY A 76 -20.04 -7.95 -20.90
C GLY A 76 -19.08 -7.50 -19.80
N ASP A 77 -18.60 -6.27 -19.93
CA ASP A 77 -17.69 -5.64 -18.97
C ASP A 77 -18.29 -5.69 -17.55
N TYR A 78 -17.45 -5.99 -16.57
CA TYR A 78 -17.80 -6.09 -15.15
C TYR A 78 -18.74 -7.24 -14.76
N SER A 79 -19.14 -8.11 -15.69
CA SER A 79 -20.05 -9.24 -15.42
C SER A 79 -19.42 -10.35 -14.56
N TRP A 80 -18.10 -10.30 -14.35
CA TRP A 80 -17.39 -11.31 -13.56
C TRP A 80 -17.90 -11.42 -12.13
N LEU A 81 -18.28 -10.31 -11.50
CA LEU A 81 -18.63 -10.24 -10.09
C LEU A 81 -19.95 -10.95 -9.79
N THR A 82 -19.88 -12.06 -9.07
CA THR A 82 -21.06 -12.79 -8.55
C THR A 82 -20.76 -13.33 -7.15
N GLU A 83 -21.80 -13.57 -6.36
CA GLU A 83 -21.70 -14.23 -5.07
C GLU A 83 -20.87 -15.51 -5.15
N GLN A 84 -21.17 -16.40 -6.09
CA GLN A 84 -20.46 -17.68 -6.27
C GLN A 84 -18.95 -17.48 -6.47
N LYS A 85 -18.56 -16.55 -7.34
CA LYS A 85 -17.14 -16.28 -7.63
C LYS A 85 -16.42 -15.70 -6.41
N VAL A 86 -17.04 -14.76 -5.69
CA VAL A 86 -16.49 -14.22 -4.44
C VAL A 86 -16.26 -15.33 -3.40
N LEU A 87 -17.23 -16.23 -3.21
CA LEU A 87 -17.08 -17.34 -2.29
C LEU A 87 -15.96 -18.30 -2.69
N GLN A 88 -15.79 -18.56 -3.99
CA GLN A 88 -14.68 -19.38 -4.50
C GLN A 88 -13.31 -18.71 -4.23
N GLN A 89 -13.19 -17.40 -4.38
CA GLN A 89 -11.96 -16.67 -4.05
C GLN A 89 -11.68 -16.70 -2.54
N ALA A 90 -12.71 -16.52 -1.71
CA ALA A 90 -12.57 -16.63 -0.25
C ALA A 90 -12.10 -18.04 0.18
N ASP A 91 -12.66 -19.09 -0.40
CA ASP A 91 -12.25 -20.47 -0.15
C ASP A 91 -10.80 -20.74 -0.60
N ALA A 92 -10.43 -20.23 -1.78
CA ALA A 92 -9.06 -20.35 -2.30
C ALA A 92 -8.05 -19.59 -1.43
N MET A 93 -8.39 -18.37 -0.98
CA MET A 93 -7.55 -17.61 -0.06
C MET A 93 -7.36 -18.32 1.28
N ALA A 94 -8.44 -18.83 1.87
CA ALA A 94 -8.36 -19.57 3.11
C ALA A 94 -7.44 -20.79 3.01
N ALA A 95 -7.52 -21.51 1.89
CA ALA A 95 -6.72 -22.70 1.65
C ALA A 95 -5.24 -22.41 1.35
N LYS A 96 -4.97 -21.39 0.53
CA LYS A 96 -3.64 -21.15 -0.05
C LYS A 96 -2.84 -20.06 0.68
N LEU A 97 -3.47 -18.92 1.02
CA LEU A 97 -2.78 -17.69 1.40
C LEU A 97 -2.95 -17.29 2.87
N LYS A 98 -4.05 -17.66 3.54
CA LYS A 98 -4.34 -17.26 4.93
C LYS A 98 -3.19 -17.53 5.90
N LYS A 99 -2.51 -18.67 5.81
CA LYS A 99 -1.35 -19.03 6.67
C LYS A 99 -0.12 -18.12 6.49
N TYR A 100 -0.15 -17.23 5.49
CA TYR A 100 0.89 -16.25 5.20
C TYR A 100 0.49 -14.81 5.60
N GLY A 101 -0.74 -14.63 6.12
CA GLY A 101 -1.21 -13.34 6.63
C GLY A 101 -2.35 -12.70 5.82
N TYR A 102 -2.67 -13.21 4.63
CA TYR A 102 -3.79 -12.71 3.83
C TYR A 102 -5.11 -12.96 4.55
N SER A 103 -5.87 -11.89 4.79
CA SER A 103 -7.05 -11.97 5.65
C SER A 103 -8.30 -11.26 5.12
N TYR A 104 -8.18 -10.26 4.26
CA TYR A 104 -9.32 -9.50 3.76
C TYR A 104 -9.78 -10.01 2.39
N VAL A 105 -11.09 -10.13 2.20
CA VAL A 105 -11.76 -10.39 0.91
C VAL A 105 -12.67 -9.21 0.63
N ASN A 106 -12.26 -8.33 -0.28
CA ASN A 106 -13.01 -7.14 -0.66
C ASN A 106 -13.87 -7.40 -1.90
N ILE A 107 -15.13 -7.03 -1.79
CA ILE A 107 -16.08 -7.01 -2.90
C ILE A 107 -16.11 -5.58 -3.42
N ASP A 108 -15.49 -5.35 -4.56
CA ASP A 108 -15.36 -4.03 -5.17
C ASP A 108 -16.66 -3.58 -5.89
N ALA A 109 -16.60 -2.52 -6.67
CA ALA A 109 -17.77 -1.90 -7.33
C ALA A 109 -18.67 -2.90 -8.07
N GLY A 110 -19.98 -2.62 -8.11
CA GLY A 110 -20.94 -3.40 -8.90
C GLY A 110 -21.71 -4.47 -8.15
N TRP A 111 -21.51 -4.70 -6.85
CA TRP A 111 -22.31 -5.66 -6.08
C TRP A 111 -23.81 -5.28 -5.98
N TRP A 112 -24.14 -4.00 -6.17
CA TRP A 112 -25.50 -3.46 -6.21
C TRP A 112 -25.97 -3.14 -7.63
N ARG A 113 -25.26 -3.57 -8.68
CA ARG A 113 -25.56 -3.27 -10.07
C ARG A 113 -25.77 -4.55 -10.88
N ASP A 114 -26.72 -4.51 -11.82
CA ASP A 114 -26.90 -5.60 -12.78
C ASP A 114 -25.84 -5.59 -13.91
N ASN A 115 -25.93 -6.53 -14.85
CA ASN A 115 -25.01 -6.61 -15.99
C ASN A 115 -25.16 -5.44 -17.01
N THR A 116 -26.18 -4.60 -16.87
CA THR A 116 -26.35 -3.35 -17.62
C THR A 116 -25.89 -2.14 -16.82
N TRP A 117 -25.27 -2.35 -15.68
CA TRP A 117 -24.78 -1.36 -14.73
C TRP A 117 -25.90 -0.55 -14.05
N LYS A 118 -27.15 -1.01 -14.11
CA LYS A 118 -28.28 -0.41 -13.40
C LYS A 118 -28.18 -0.74 -11.90
N PRO A 119 -28.25 0.26 -11.01
CA PRO A 119 -28.11 0.03 -9.57
C PRO A 119 -29.44 -0.36 -8.90
N GLU A 120 -29.32 -1.06 -7.77
CA GLU A 120 -30.41 -1.41 -6.86
C GLU A 120 -30.27 -0.64 -5.54
N PHE A 121 -31.38 -0.08 -5.05
CA PHE A 121 -31.46 0.65 -3.79
C PHE A 121 -32.61 0.16 -2.92
N ASP A 122 -32.44 0.25 -1.61
CA ASP A 122 -33.52 0.02 -0.67
C ASP A 122 -34.47 1.24 -0.57
N ALA A 123 -35.54 1.11 0.21
CA ALA A 123 -36.53 2.17 0.40
C ALA A 123 -35.98 3.45 1.10
N ASN A 124 -34.72 3.43 1.49
CA ASN A 124 -34.02 4.52 2.17
C ASN A 124 -32.88 5.12 1.32
N GLY A 125 -32.80 4.77 0.03
CA GLY A 125 -31.78 5.25 -0.89
C GLY A 125 -30.37 4.71 -0.60
N ARG A 126 -30.26 3.57 0.10
CA ARG A 126 -28.98 2.89 0.34
C ARG A 126 -28.82 1.75 -0.67
N GLN A 127 -27.59 1.52 -1.11
CA GLN A 127 -27.26 0.42 -2.02
C GLN A 127 -27.72 -0.91 -1.42
N THR A 128 -28.32 -1.76 -2.22
CA THR A 128 -28.69 -3.12 -1.86
C THR A 128 -28.21 -4.11 -2.93
N ALA A 129 -27.99 -5.35 -2.52
CA ALA A 129 -27.44 -6.38 -3.40
C ALA A 129 -28.30 -6.57 -4.67
N ASP A 130 -27.63 -6.62 -5.83
CA ASP A 130 -28.31 -7.09 -7.05
C ASP A 130 -28.83 -8.53 -6.84
N PRO A 131 -30.14 -8.78 -7.06
CA PRO A 131 -30.75 -10.06 -6.72
C PRO A 131 -30.33 -11.22 -7.63
N VAL A 132 -29.73 -10.95 -8.78
CA VAL A 132 -29.19 -11.96 -9.70
C VAL A 132 -27.75 -12.32 -9.32
N ARG A 133 -26.92 -11.32 -9.09
CA ARG A 133 -25.50 -11.50 -8.76
C ARG A 133 -25.30 -11.99 -7.32
N PHE A 134 -26.09 -11.47 -6.38
CA PHE A 134 -26.01 -11.79 -4.95
C PHE A 134 -27.39 -12.18 -4.41
N PRO A 135 -27.93 -13.33 -4.83
CA PRO A 135 -29.33 -13.71 -4.56
C PRO A 135 -29.64 -13.90 -3.07
N ARG A 136 -28.64 -14.10 -2.23
CA ARG A 136 -28.81 -14.22 -0.78
C ARG A 136 -28.52 -12.90 -0.04
N GLY A 137 -28.13 -11.85 -0.75
CA GLY A 137 -27.72 -10.56 -0.19
C GLY A 137 -26.31 -10.58 0.38
N MET A 138 -25.86 -9.41 0.87
CA MET A 138 -24.45 -9.21 1.26
C MET A 138 -24.07 -9.83 2.60
N LYS A 139 -25.01 -9.94 3.55
CA LYS A 139 -24.71 -10.54 4.86
C LYS A 139 -24.29 -12.02 4.79
N PRO A 140 -24.96 -12.92 4.06
CA PRO A 140 -24.51 -14.32 3.92
C PRO A 140 -23.13 -14.46 3.27
N VAL A 141 -22.71 -13.50 2.43
CA VAL A 141 -21.36 -13.48 1.87
C VAL A 141 -20.33 -13.16 2.95
N ALA A 142 -20.57 -12.14 3.77
CA ALA A 142 -19.72 -11.82 4.91
C ALA A 142 -19.66 -12.99 5.91
N ASP A 143 -20.80 -13.60 6.23
CA ASP A 143 -20.87 -14.77 7.13
C ASP A 143 -20.01 -15.95 6.61
N HIS A 144 -20.02 -16.22 5.29
CA HIS A 144 -19.17 -17.27 4.69
C HIS A 144 -17.67 -16.91 4.79
N ILE A 145 -17.31 -15.68 4.48
CA ILE A 145 -15.92 -15.18 4.60
C ILE A 145 -15.44 -15.36 6.05
N HIS A 146 -16.26 -14.97 7.02
CA HIS A 146 -15.95 -15.14 8.45
C HIS A 146 -15.84 -16.61 8.86
N ALA A 147 -16.69 -17.49 8.33
CA ALA A 147 -16.61 -18.93 8.61
C ALA A 147 -15.28 -19.55 8.13
N LYS A 148 -14.57 -18.93 7.17
CA LYS A 148 -13.20 -19.30 6.77
C LYS A 148 -12.13 -18.65 7.66
N GLY A 149 -12.54 -17.83 8.64
CA GLY A 149 -11.65 -17.05 9.51
C GLY A 149 -10.93 -15.95 8.76
N LEU A 150 -11.61 -15.35 7.79
CA LEU A 150 -11.20 -14.20 7.01
C LEU A 150 -12.06 -12.99 7.39
N LYS A 151 -11.75 -11.81 6.87
CA LYS A 151 -12.46 -10.55 7.07
C LYS A 151 -13.13 -10.12 5.77
N ALA A 152 -14.36 -9.61 5.86
CA ALA A 152 -15.14 -9.19 4.69
C ALA A 152 -14.95 -7.68 4.43
N GLY A 153 -14.70 -7.32 3.17
CA GLY A 153 -14.62 -5.95 2.68
C GLY A 153 -15.70 -5.64 1.65
N ILE A 154 -16.08 -4.37 1.57
CA ILE A 154 -17.10 -3.89 0.64
C ILE A 154 -16.72 -2.49 0.12
N TYR A 155 -17.21 -2.14 -1.05
CA TYR A 155 -16.97 -0.87 -1.75
C TYR A 155 -18.23 -0.01 -1.78
N LEU A 156 -18.05 1.31 -1.68
CA LEU A 156 -19.06 2.33 -1.99
C LEU A 156 -18.42 3.54 -2.69
N PRO A 157 -19.14 4.23 -3.61
CA PRO A 157 -18.70 5.53 -4.10
C PRO A 157 -19.00 6.63 -3.07
N VAL A 158 -18.22 7.72 -3.10
CA VAL A 158 -18.48 8.91 -2.28
C VAL A 158 -19.72 9.67 -2.77
N GLY A 159 -20.41 10.35 -1.85
CA GLY A 159 -21.63 11.12 -2.12
C GLY A 159 -22.89 10.29 -2.08
N LEU A 160 -24.00 10.85 -2.56
CA LEU A 160 -25.28 10.15 -2.76
C LEU A 160 -25.46 9.84 -4.23
N GLU A 161 -25.46 8.58 -4.63
CA GLU A 161 -25.70 8.21 -6.03
C GLU A 161 -27.04 8.78 -6.53
N LYS A 162 -27.04 9.26 -7.78
CA LYS A 162 -28.19 9.97 -8.39
C LYS A 162 -29.47 9.15 -8.37
N GLU A 163 -29.35 7.85 -8.59
CA GLU A 163 -30.50 6.94 -8.57
C GLU A 163 -31.03 6.73 -7.15
N GLY A 164 -30.14 6.71 -6.13
CA GLY A 164 -30.52 6.63 -4.71
C GLY A 164 -31.20 7.91 -4.20
N TYR A 165 -30.96 9.05 -4.84
CA TYR A 165 -31.67 10.30 -4.56
C TYR A 165 -33.17 10.19 -4.87
N GLY A 166 -33.53 9.45 -5.93
CA GLY A 166 -34.90 9.34 -6.42
C GLY A 166 -35.47 10.70 -6.84
N ASP A 167 -36.63 11.08 -6.27
CA ASP A 167 -37.27 12.40 -6.49
C ASP A 167 -37.00 13.39 -5.30
N GLY A 168 -36.02 13.09 -4.45
CA GLY A 168 -35.72 13.89 -3.26
C GLY A 168 -36.59 13.59 -2.03
N LYS A 169 -37.56 12.69 -2.16
CA LYS A 169 -38.52 12.37 -1.06
C LYS A 169 -38.22 11.02 -0.39
N VAL A 170 -37.14 10.34 -0.79
CA VAL A 170 -36.74 9.07 -0.20
C VAL A 170 -36.36 9.31 1.28
N PRO A 171 -37.00 8.62 2.24
CA PRO A 171 -36.75 8.86 3.66
C PRO A 171 -35.36 8.32 4.08
N VAL A 172 -34.65 9.07 4.88
CA VAL A 172 -33.41 8.58 5.51
C VAL A 172 -33.75 7.59 6.64
N TRP A 173 -33.10 6.43 6.62
CA TRP A 173 -33.34 5.38 7.60
C TRP A 173 -33.12 5.86 9.04
N ASN A 174 -34.05 5.55 9.93
CA ASN A 174 -34.04 5.93 11.36
C ASN A 174 -33.80 7.44 11.61
N ALA A 175 -34.21 8.30 10.67
CA ALA A 175 -34.07 9.75 10.78
C ALA A 175 -35.40 10.46 10.44
N PRO A 176 -36.41 10.41 11.33
CA PRO A 176 -37.71 11.01 11.07
C PRO A 176 -37.59 12.47 10.63
N GLY A 177 -38.28 12.81 9.55
CA GLY A 177 -38.29 14.16 8.97
C GLY A 177 -37.11 14.46 8.04
N CYS A 178 -36.16 13.51 7.82
CA CYS A 178 -35.08 13.64 6.84
C CYS A 178 -35.42 12.87 5.56
N THR A 179 -35.21 13.52 4.43
CA THR A 179 -35.30 12.91 3.08
C THR A 179 -33.98 13.10 2.31
N THR A 180 -33.86 12.47 1.14
CA THR A 180 -32.67 12.63 0.30
C THR A 180 -32.47 14.07 -0.18
N ALA A 181 -33.52 14.89 -0.29
CA ALA A 181 -33.38 16.33 -0.56
C ALA A 181 -32.75 17.11 0.60
N ASP A 182 -32.83 16.60 1.83
CA ASP A 182 -32.28 17.26 3.02
C ASP A 182 -30.80 16.94 3.26
N ILE A 183 -30.17 16.12 2.40
CA ILE A 183 -28.78 15.71 2.59
C ILE A 183 -27.82 16.20 1.50
N VAL A 184 -28.34 16.71 0.38
CA VAL A 184 -27.53 17.21 -0.74
C VAL A 184 -27.68 18.71 -0.90
N TYR A 185 -26.75 19.33 -1.65
CA TYR A 185 -26.90 20.73 -2.05
C TYR A 185 -28.16 20.93 -2.89
N GLY A 186 -28.87 22.05 -2.71
CA GLY A 186 -30.13 22.30 -3.39
C GLY A 186 -30.03 22.49 -4.91
N ASP A 187 -28.84 22.77 -5.42
CA ASP A 187 -28.54 22.84 -6.87
C ASP A 187 -28.17 21.48 -7.49
N LEU A 188 -28.19 20.40 -6.69
CA LEU A 188 -27.86 19.04 -7.11
C LEU A 188 -26.50 18.91 -7.80
N ARG A 189 -25.50 19.69 -7.33
CA ARG A 189 -24.13 19.59 -7.84
C ARG A 189 -23.57 18.19 -7.67
N THR A 190 -22.82 17.75 -8.68
CA THR A 190 -22.25 16.40 -8.70
C THR A 190 -20.88 16.32 -8.01
N THR A 191 -20.51 15.13 -7.62
CA THR A 191 -19.22 14.79 -7.02
C THR A 191 -18.72 13.42 -7.49
N ASN A 192 -17.59 12.99 -6.98
CA ASN A 192 -16.70 11.88 -7.33
C ASN A 192 -16.02 12.03 -8.69
N GLY A 193 -15.02 11.16 -8.97
CA GLY A 193 -14.21 11.26 -10.19
C GLY A 193 -15.00 11.15 -11.50
N TRP A 194 -16.19 10.57 -11.48
CA TRP A 194 -17.04 10.29 -12.65
C TRP A 194 -18.44 10.91 -12.58
N ASP A 195 -18.71 11.80 -11.61
CA ASP A 195 -19.96 12.56 -11.47
C ASP A 195 -21.24 11.70 -11.31
N SER A 196 -21.15 10.49 -10.80
CA SER A 196 -22.32 9.62 -10.60
C SER A 196 -23.15 9.95 -9.36
N SER A 197 -22.58 10.72 -8.43
CA SER A 197 -23.23 11.07 -7.16
C SER A 197 -23.50 12.56 -7.05
N TYR A 198 -24.53 12.92 -6.30
CA TYR A 198 -24.72 14.28 -5.78
C TYR A 198 -23.84 14.52 -4.58
N LYS A 199 -23.26 15.73 -4.46
CA LYS A 199 -22.47 16.13 -3.33
C LYS A 199 -23.34 16.30 -2.09
N ILE A 200 -22.89 15.69 -0.99
CA ILE A 200 -23.57 15.80 0.32
C ILE A 200 -23.24 17.14 0.96
N ASP A 201 -24.24 17.79 1.52
CA ASP A 201 -24.14 19.06 2.24
C ASP A 201 -24.07 18.82 3.75
N PHE A 202 -22.89 18.70 4.31
CA PHE A 202 -22.69 18.45 5.75
C PHE A 202 -23.00 19.65 6.65
N SER A 203 -23.40 20.79 6.10
CA SER A 203 -24.02 21.85 6.90
C SER A 203 -25.43 21.48 7.36
N ARG A 204 -26.05 20.47 6.74
CA ARG A 204 -27.40 19.98 7.04
C ARG A 204 -27.33 18.79 8.01
N PRO A 205 -28.11 18.82 9.12
CA PRO A 205 -28.06 17.75 10.11
C PRO A 205 -28.45 16.34 9.59
N CYS A 206 -29.25 16.28 8.52
CA CYS A 206 -29.68 15.03 7.91
C CYS A 206 -28.55 14.32 7.17
N ALA A 207 -27.52 15.03 6.70
CA ALA A 207 -26.36 14.47 5.98
C ALA A 207 -25.61 13.43 6.83
N GLN A 208 -25.23 13.79 8.05
CA GLN A 208 -24.57 12.84 8.96
C GLN A 208 -25.45 11.62 9.24
N LYS A 209 -26.77 11.80 9.43
CA LYS A 209 -27.69 10.67 9.69
C LYS A 209 -27.78 9.69 8.51
N TYR A 210 -27.66 10.19 7.28
CA TYR A 210 -27.58 9.32 6.11
C TYR A 210 -26.32 8.46 6.15
N ILE A 211 -25.15 9.05 6.39
CA ILE A 211 -23.89 8.30 6.50
C ILE A 211 -23.94 7.32 7.70
N ASP A 212 -24.50 7.73 8.85
CA ASP A 212 -24.70 6.85 10.01
C ASP A 212 -25.55 5.63 9.61
N SER A 213 -26.60 5.82 8.79
CA SER A 213 -27.46 4.74 8.32
C SER A 213 -26.75 3.76 7.39
N GLN A 214 -25.86 4.26 6.52
CA GLN A 214 -25.02 3.45 5.65
C GLN A 214 -24.00 2.63 6.44
N ALA A 215 -23.25 3.29 7.34
CA ALA A 215 -22.25 2.63 8.19
C ALA A 215 -22.90 1.55 9.07
N ARG A 216 -24.10 1.82 9.61
CA ARG A 216 -24.86 0.85 10.38
C ARG A 216 -25.26 -0.37 9.54
N LEU A 217 -25.73 -0.17 8.32
CA LEU A 217 -26.09 -1.26 7.41
C LEU A 217 -24.90 -2.19 7.12
N ILE A 218 -23.73 -1.60 6.83
CA ILE A 218 -22.48 -2.33 6.56
C ILE A 218 -22.03 -3.09 7.82
N ALA A 219 -22.09 -2.47 8.99
CA ALA A 219 -21.77 -3.12 10.27
C ALA A 219 -22.72 -4.27 10.61
N ASP A 220 -24.03 -4.11 10.34
CA ASP A 220 -25.05 -5.16 10.56
C ASP A 220 -24.89 -6.34 9.59
N TRP A 221 -24.38 -6.11 8.38
CA TRP A 221 -23.98 -7.17 7.46
C TRP A 221 -22.68 -7.87 7.90
N GLY A 222 -21.91 -7.25 8.79
CA GLY A 222 -20.70 -7.84 9.35
C GLY A 222 -19.41 -7.51 8.60
N TYR A 223 -19.37 -6.46 7.78
CA TYR A 223 -18.15 -6.08 7.06
C TYR A 223 -17.10 -5.44 7.98
N ASP A 224 -15.83 -5.73 7.71
CA ASP A 224 -14.64 -5.34 8.49
C ASP A 224 -13.76 -4.31 7.75
N PHE A 225 -14.06 -4.06 6.48
CA PHE A 225 -13.32 -3.17 5.60
C PHE A 225 -14.30 -2.45 4.66
N LEU A 226 -14.11 -1.17 4.49
CA LEU A 226 -14.90 -0.33 3.60
C LEU A 226 -13.97 0.49 2.72
N LYS A 227 -14.05 0.30 1.39
CA LYS A 227 -13.42 1.16 0.40
C LYS A 227 -14.42 2.23 -0.02
N ILE A 228 -14.09 3.51 0.18
CA ILE A 228 -14.83 4.65 -0.35
C ILE A 228 -14.07 5.22 -1.53
N ASP A 229 -14.72 5.31 -2.67
CA ASP A 229 -14.09 5.62 -3.94
C ASP A 229 -14.56 6.92 -4.58
N GLY A 230 -13.72 7.50 -5.45
CA GLY A 230 -13.95 8.79 -6.08
C GLY A 230 -13.78 9.97 -5.13
N VAL A 231 -13.08 9.75 -4.01
CA VAL A 231 -12.75 10.77 -3.03
C VAL A 231 -11.77 11.77 -3.66
N GLY A 232 -12.00 13.02 -3.52
CA GLY A 232 -11.08 14.10 -3.83
C GLY A 232 -10.78 14.91 -2.58
N PRO A 233 -9.80 15.84 -2.62
CA PRO A 233 -9.00 16.27 -3.79
C PRO A 233 -8.12 15.18 -4.39
N GLY A 234 -7.97 15.24 -5.72
CA GLY A 234 -7.37 14.22 -6.58
C GLY A 234 -8.42 13.65 -7.53
N SER A 235 -8.37 12.33 -7.85
CA SER A 235 -9.40 11.62 -8.64
C SER A 235 -9.70 12.27 -10.01
N PHE A 236 -8.69 12.80 -10.69
CA PHE A 236 -8.74 13.53 -11.97
C PHE A 236 -9.55 14.83 -11.96
N LYS A 237 -10.15 15.21 -10.86
CA LYS A 237 -10.97 16.41 -10.75
C LYS A 237 -10.56 17.25 -9.56
N SER A 238 -10.81 18.54 -9.67
CA SER A 238 -10.49 19.53 -8.65
C SER A 238 -11.68 20.46 -8.38
N GLY A 239 -11.53 21.31 -7.38
CA GLY A 239 -12.53 22.29 -6.95
C GLY A 239 -13.49 21.74 -5.91
N ASP A 240 -14.28 22.65 -5.31
CA ASP A 240 -15.11 22.41 -4.12
C ASP A 240 -16.09 21.25 -4.27
N ASN A 241 -16.56 20.97 -5.49
CA ASN A 241 -17.50 19.88 -5.72
C ASN A 241 -16.83 18.49 -5.58
N HIS A 242 -15.51 18.42 -5.78
CA HIS A 242 -14.73 17.18 -5.72
C HIS A 242 -13.84 17.09 -4.47
N ASP A 243 -13.90 18.06 -3.57
CA ASP A 243 -13.32 17.97 -2.23
C ASP A 243 -14.31 17.24 -1.31
N ASN A 244 -14.04 15.99 -1.00
CA ASN A 244 -14.90 15.13 -0.17
C ASN A 244 -14.30 14.85 1.23
N VAL A 245 -13.40 15.68 1.72
CA VAL A 245 -12.85 15.53 3.09
C VAL A 245 -13.95 15.52 4.15
N ALA A 246 -15.01 16.31 3.98
CA ALA A 246 -16.16 16.33 4.92
C ALA A 246 -16.93 14.98 4.89
N ASP A 247 -17.06 14.34 3.73
CA ASP A 247 -17.66 12.99 3.60
C ASP A 247 -16.86 11.98 4.41
N ILE A 248 -15.53 11.99 4.25
CA ILE A 248 -14.64 11.02 4.92
C ILE A 248 -14.64 11.24 6.43
N ALA A 249 -14.67 12.48 6.90
CA ALA A 249 -14.84 12.80 8.32
C ALA A 249 -16.17 12.25 8.88
N ALA A 250 -17.25 12.36 8.09
CA ALA A 250 -18.56 11.82 8.46
C ALA A 250 -18.56 10.29 8.49
N TRP A 251 -17.90 9.63 7.54
CA TRP A 251 -17.73 8.17 7.51
C TRP A 251 -16.93 7.66 8.72
N GLN A 252 -15.79 8.28 9.03
CA GLN A 252 -14.98 7.92 10.19
C GLN A 252 -15.81 7.99 11.49
N LYS A 253 -16.57 9.08 11.66
CA LYS A 253 -17.47 9.26 12.82
C LYS A 253 -18.57 8.20 12.87
N ALA A 254 -19.20 7.90 11.73
CA ALA A 254 -20.26 6.92 11.63
C ALA A 254 -19.76 5.50 11.91
N ILE A 255 -18.59 5.11 11.37
CA ILE A 255 -17.93 3.83 11.64
C ILE A 255 -17.65 3.70 13.15
N ALA A 256 -17.07 4.71 13.77
CA ALA A 256 -16.79 4.70 15.20
C ALA A 256 -18.08 4.50 16.04
N ALA A 257 -19.19 5.11 15.63
CA ALA A 257 -20.49 4.98 16.30
C ALA A 257 -21.11 3.58 16.16
N THR A 258 -20.72 2.77 15.19
CA THR A 258 -21.18 1.37 15.06
C THR A 258 -20.63 0.46 16.16
N GLY A 259 -19.48 0.81 16.74
CA GLY A 259 -18.71 -0.02 17.68
C GLY A 259 -17.98 -1.20 17.01
N ARG A 260 -18.07 -1.38 15.67
CA ARG A 260 -17.34 -2.39 14.93
C ARG A 260 -16.01 -1.82 14.40
N PRO A 261 -14.88 -2.51 14.56
CA PRO A 261 -13.60 -2.07 13.99
C PRO A 261 -13.59 -2.31 12.48
N ILE A 262 -13.98 -1.31 11.70
CA ILE A 262 -13.99 -1.34 10.24
C ILE A 262 -12.79 -0.52 9.74
N HIS A 263 -11.93 -1.14 8.91
CA HIS A 263 -10.88 -0.44 8.17
C HIS A 263 -11.52 0.47 7.12
N LEU A 264 -11.15 1.74 7.10
CA LEU A 264 -11.60 2.68 6.09
C LEU A 264 -10.48 2.96 5.09
N GLU A 265 -10.67 2.53 3.85
CA GLU A 265 -9.78 2.74 2.71
C GLU A 265 -10.35 3.81 1.80
N LEU A 266 -9.49 4.75 1.36
CA LEU A 266 -9.86 5.82 0.45
C LEU A 266 -9.29 5.57 -0.94
N SER A 267 -10.09 5.78 -1.98
CA SER A 267 -9.73 5.64 -3.38
C SER A 267 -10.22 6.86 -4.16
N TRP A 268 -9.58 7.34 -5.22
CA TRP A 268 -8.31 6.94 -5.80
C TRP A 268 -7.53 8.17 -6.30
N SER A 269 -6.21 8.02 -6.56
CA SER A 269 -5.33 9.10 -7.02
C SER A 269 -5.42 10.36 -6.14
N LEU A 270 -5.25 10.16 -4.81
CA LEU A 270 -5.49 11.21 -3.82
C LEU A 270 -4.34 12.23 -3.80
N ASP A 271 -4.69 13.51 -3.58
CA ASP A 271 -3.71 14.58 -3.50
C ASP A 271 -2.88 14.48 -2.21
N ILE A 272 -1.56 14.41 -2.34
CA ILE A 272 -0.59 14.40 -1.24
C ILE A 272 -0.68 15.64 -0.36
N GLY A 273 -1.10 16.79 -0.90
CA GLY A 273 -1.32 18.03 -0.16
C GLY A 273 -2.37 17.90 0.95
N HIS A 274 -3.24 16.91 0.87
CA HIS A 274 -4.28 16.59 1.86
C HIS A 274 -3.93 15.41 2.77
N ILE A 275 -2.68 14.98 2.82
CA ILE A 275 -2.25 13.81 3.60
C ILE A 275 -2.61 13.90 5.10
N ALA A 276 -2.68 15.10 5.67
CA ALA A 276 -3.08 15.30 7.05
C ALA A 276 -4.54 14.86 7.29
N ASP A 277 -5.42 15.11 6.32
CA ASP A 277 -6.83 14.70 6.36
C ASP A 277 -6.96 13.19 6.16
N TRP A 278 -6.23 12.62 5.20
CA TRP A 278 -6.22 11.18 4.96
C TRP A 278 -5.80 10.41 6.21
N LYS A 279 -4.68 10.79 6.84
CA LYS A 279 -4.21 10.20 8.11
C LYS A 279 -5.19 10.36 9.26
N LYS A 280 -5.92 11.46 9.30
CA LYS A 280 -6.85 11.76 10.38
C LYS A 280 -8.12 10.93 10.31
N TYR A 281 -8.61 10.68 9.12
CA TYR A 281 -9.95 10.14 8.93
C TYR A 281 -10.00 8.72 8.37
N SER A 282 -8.87 8.15 7.91
CA SER A 282 -8.84 6.82 7.29
C SER A 282 -7.67 5.96 7.75
N ASN A 283 -7.60 4.72 7.25
CA ASN A 283 -6.59 3.73 7.57
C ASN A 283 -5.71 3.37 6.37
N GLY A 284 -6.06 3.85 5.18
CA GLY A 284 -5.31 3.69 3.95
C GLY A 284 -5.83 4.63 2.87
N TRP A 285 -4.98 4.94 1.91
CA TRP A 285 -5.28 5.89 0.83
C TRP A 285 -4.53 5.53 -0.44
N ARG A 286 -5.29 5.42 -1.53
CA ARG A 286 -4.78 5.19 -2.87
C ARG A 286 -4.02 6.41 -3.37
N ILE A 287 -2.73 6.24 -3.63
CA ILE A 287 -1.83 7.35 -3.97
C ILE A 287 -1.81 7.68 -5.46
N ASP A 288 -2.30 6.77 -6.29
CA ASP A 288 -2.38 6.95 -7.74
C ASP A 288 -3.61 6.24 -8.32
N THR A 289 -3.73 6.25 -9.64
CA THR A 289 -4.80 5.65 -10.43
C THR A 289 -4.84 4.12 -10.31
N ASP A 290 -5.82 3.48 -10.95
CA ASP A 290 -5.91 2.03 -11.00
C ASP A 290 -4.70 1.43 -11.75
N VAL A 291 -4.18 0.31 -11.24
CA VAL A 291 -3.11 -0.46 -11.91
C VAL A 291 -3.65 -1.27 -13.08
N GLU A 292 -4.94 -1.50 -13.13
CA GLU A 292 -5.59 -2.24 -14.21
C GLU A 292 -5.47 -1.48 -15.53
N CYS A 293 -5.09 -2.20 -16.59
CA CYS A 293 -4.98 -1.59 -17.91
C CYS A 293 -6.31 -1.51 -18.67
N TYR A 294 -7.39 -2.11 -18.17
CA TYR A 294 -8.69 -2.23 -18.87
C TYR A 294 -8.53 -2.83 -20.27
N CYS A 295 -7.58 -3.75 -20.42
CA CYS A 295 -7.16 -4.39 -21.66
C CYS A 295 -7.27 -5.92 -21.58
N ASP A 296 -6.59 -6.66 -22.48
CA ASP A 296 -6.65 -8.11 -22.58
C ASP A 296 -5.88 -8.86 -21.46
N THR A 297 -5.31 -8.13 -20.51
CA THR A 297 -4.64 -8.67 -19.31
C THR A 297 -5.13 -7.93 -18.07
N LEU A 298 -4.76 -8.38 -16.88
CA LEU A 298 -5.10 -7.68 -15.63
C LEU A 298 -4.38 -6.35 -15.56
N VAL A 299 -3.08 -6.34 -15.83
CA VAL A 299 -2.18 -5.19 -15.69
C VAL A 299 -1.19 -5.12 -16.87
N SER A 300 -0.38 -4.06 -16.92
CA SER A 300 0.77 -3.91 -17.82
C SER A 300 1.98 -3.36 -17.06
N TRP A 301 3.18 -3.51 -17.64
CA TRP A 301 4.40 -2.99 -17.01
C TRP A 301 4.33 -1.47 -16.85
N GLU A 302 4.10 -0.74 -17.94
CA GLU A 302 4.16 0.71 -17.98
C GLU A 302 3.14 1.37 -17.05
N ASN A 303 1.89 0.92 -17.11
CA ASN A 303 0.79 1.53 -16.35
C ASN A 303 0.72 1.07 -14.88
N SER A 304 1.16 -0.15 -14.61
CA SER A 304 0.89 -0.79 -13.31
C SER A 304 2.09 -0.79 -12.37
N VAL A 305 3.32 -0.86 -12.89
CA VAL A 305 4.52 -1.06 -12.08
C VAL A 305 5.49 0.11 -12.23
N ASP A 306 5.84 0.48 -13.46
CA ASP A 306 6.86 1.51 -13.74
C ASP A 306 6.43 2.88 -13.21
N ASP A 307 5.20 3.28 -13.48
CA ASP A 307 4.64 4.56 -12.98
C ASP A 307 4.66 4.67 -11.45
N ARG A 308 4.49 3.56 -10.73
CA ARG A 308 4.43 3.54 -9.26
C ARG A 308 5.75 3.84 -8.55
N PHE A 309 6.88 3.78 -9.24
CA PHE A 309 8.18 4.09 -8.64
C PHE A 309 8.30 5.55 -8.21
N ALA A 310 7.81 6.48 -9.02
CA ALA A 310 7.84 7.89 -8.70
C ALA A 310 6.91 8.21 -7.51
N ASP A 311 5.71 7.67 -7.51
CA ASP A 311 4.73 7.87 -6.46
C ASP A 311 5.15 7.24 -5.13
N ALA A 312 5.63 6.00 -5.15
CA ALA A 312 6.15 5.34 -3.96
C ALA A 312 7.31 6.14 -3.32
N ALA A 313 8.16 6.78 -4.12
CA ALA A 313 9.21 7.66 -3.62
C ALA A 313 8.63 8.91 -2.95
N ALA A 314 7.72 9.61 -3.63
CA ALA A 314 7.11 10.85 -3.14
C ALA A 314 6.30 10.63 -1.84
N TRP A 315 5.53 9.54 -1.78
CA TRP A 315 4.67 9.24 -0.64
C TRP A 315 5.36 8.45 0.50
N SER A 316 6.62 8.05 0.35
CA SER A 316 7.33 7.13 1.27
C SER A 316 7.36 7.57 2.74
N ARG A 317 7.21 8.86 3.04
CA ARG A 317 7.18 9.43 4.40
C ARG A 317 5.81 9.36 5.07
N HIS A 318 4.78 9.00 4.34
CA HIS A 318 3.40 9.18 4.79
C HIS A 318 2.76 7.91 5.29
N GLY A 319 3.17 6.73 4.82
CA GLY A 319 2.72 5.44 5.34
C GLY A 319 3.29 5.12 6.73
N GLY A 320 2.51 4.45 7.57
CA GLY A 320 2.93 4.01 8.89
C GLY A 320 1.78 3.41 9.71
N PRO A 321 2.06 2.92 10.93
CA PRO A 321 1.03 2.31 11.78
C PRO A 321 -0.19 3.21 11.96
N GLY A 322 -1.36 2.68 11.60
CA GLY A 322 -2.64 3.40 11.62
C GLY A 322 -3.14 3.85 10.25
N GLY A 323 -2.24 3.99 9.25
CA GLY A 323 -2.61 4.34 7.89
C GLY A 323 -1.48 4.15 6.88
N TRP A 324 -1.77 3.56 5.72
CA TRP A 324 -0.78 3.13 4.75
C TRP A 324 -1.04 3.71 3.37
N ASN A 325 0.06 4.01 2.65
CA ASN A 325 -0.01 4.34 1.22
C ASN A 325 -0.43 3.09 0.46
N ASP A 326 -1.45 3.18 -0.36
CA ASP A 326 -1.91 2.09 -1.20
C ASP A 326 -1.51 2.36 -2.67
N LEU A 327 -0.65 1.48 -3.20
CA LEU A 327 -0.21 1.48 -4.60
C LEU A 327 -1.19 0.74 -5.52
N ASP A 328 -2.33 0.26 -4.97
CA ASP A 328 -3.36 -0.53 -5.61
C ASP A 328 -3.10 -2.04 -5.61
N SER A 329 -3.91 -2.78 -6.39
CA SER A 329 -3.87 -4.24 -6.50
C SER A 329 -2.47 -4.77 -6.82
N LEU A 330 -2.23 -6.02 -6.47
CA LEU A 330 -0.98 -6.73 -6.68
C LEU A 330 -1.26 -7.98 -7.54
N ASP A 331 -1.16 -7.85 -8.86
CA ASP A 331 -1.49 -8.91 -9.82
C ASP A 331 -0.22 -9.62 -10.29
N VAL A 332 0.16 -10.66 -9.56
CA VAL A 332 1.41 -11.41 -9.77
C VAL A 332 1.20 -12.93 -9.78
N GLY A 333 -0.06 -13.38 -9.76
CA GLY A 333 -0.43 -14.75 -9.47
C GLY A 333 -0.84 -15.61 -10.67
N ASN A 334 -1.27 -15.02 -11.79
CA ASN A 334 -1.97 -15.73 -12.85
C ASN A 334 -1.19 -15.91 -14.18
N GLY A 335 0.10 -15.60 -14.20
CA GLY A 335 0.94 -15.84 -15.36
C GLY A 335 0.57 -15.00 -16.58
N GLU A 336 0.04 -15.63 -17.63
CA GLU A 336 -0.33 -14.93 -18.87
C GLU A 336 -1.46 -13.91 -18.65
N MET A 337 -2.41 -14.21 -17.75
CA MET A 337 -3.48 -13.29 -17.43
C MET A 337 -2.97 -12.00 -16.78
N ASP A 338 -1.89 -12.03 -16.00
CA ASP A 338 -1.30 -10.83 -15.41
C ASP A 338 -0.77 -9.87 -16.48
N GLY A 339 -0.31 -10.37 -17.64
CA GLY A 339 0.30 -9.53 -18.69
C GLY A 339 1.75 -9.16 -18.44
N LEU A 340 2.39 -9.76 -17.45
CA LEU A 340 3.74 -9.46 -16.98
C LEU A 340 4.69 -10.64 -17.15
N THR A 341 5.95 -10.36 -17.45
CA THR A 341 7.03 -11.34 -17.39
C THR A 341 7.31 -11.76 -15.93
N LYS A 342 8.04 -12.85 -15.74
CA LYS A 342 8.46 -13.26 -14.39
C LYS A 342 9.30 -12.20 -13.67
N ALA A 343 10.13 -11.46 -14.40
CA ALA A 343 10.97 -10.41 -13.83
C ALA A 343 10.10 -9.24 -13.32
N GLU A 344 9.13 -8.82 -14.12
CA GLU A 344 8.19 -7.75 -13.78
C GLU A 344 7.32 -8.13 -12.59
N ARG A 345 6.76 -9.34 -12.56
CA ARG A 345 5.98 -9.85 -11.42
C ARG A 345 6.79 -9.83 -10.11
N GLN A 346 8.09 -10.23 -10.15
CA GLN A 346 8.95 -10.12 -8.99
C GLN A 346 9.24 -8.67 -8.60
N THR A 347 9.44 -7.79 -9.57
CA THR A 347 9.68 -6.36 -9.34
C THR A 347 8.45 -5.68 -8.74
N TYR A 348 7.28 -6.02 -9.25
CA TYR A 348 5.99 -5.59 -8.71
C TYR A 348 5.88 -5.93 -7.20
N MET A 349 5.99 -7.20 -6.85
CA MET A 349 5.95 -7.65 -5.45
C MET A 349 7.08 -7.04 -4.61
N THR A 350 8.28 -6.80 -5.20
CA THR A 350 9.39 -6.17 -4.50
C THR A 350 9.07 -4.72 -4.13
N LEU A 351 8.55 -3.95 -5.08
CA LEU A 351 8.20 -2.54 -4.86
C LEU A 351 7.10 -2.40 -3.80
N TRP A 352 5.99 -3.16 -3.92
CA TRP A 352 4.91 -3.15 -2.94
C TRP A 352 5.42 -3.46 -1.53
N ALA A 353 6.20 -4.52 -1.39
CA ALA A 353 6.73 -4.93 -0.09
C ALA A 353 7.64 -3.88 0.55
N ILE A 354 8.53 -3.23 -0.20
CA ILE A 354 9.43 -2.22 0.36
C ILE A 354 8.76 -0.85 0.56
N ALA A 355 7.75 -0.53 -0.25
CA ALA A 355 6.91 0.67 -0.09
C ALA A 355 5.92 0.54 1.07
N LYS A 356 5.75 -0.65 1.65
CA LYS A 356 4.72 -0.93 2.66
C LYS A 356 3.31 -0.67 2.14
N SER A 357 3.09 -0.94 0.86
CA SER A 357 1.77 -0.94 0.27
C SER A 357 1.01 -2.19 0.67
N PRO A 358 -0.30 -2.15 0.86
CA PRO A 358 -1.10 -3.34 1.10
C PRO A 358 -0.78 -4.45 0.07
N LEU A 359 -0.52 -5.67 0.54
CA LEU A 359 -0.39 -6.83 -0.34
C LEU A 359 -1.80 -7.37 -0.67
N PHE A 360 -2.48 -6.66 -1.55
CA PHE A 360 -3.90 -6.83 -1.85
C PHE A 360 -4.07 -7.30 -3.29
N THR A 361 -4.06 -8.63 -3.49
CA THR A 361 -4.06 -9.20 -4.85
C THR A 361 -5.41 -9.08 -5.53
N GLY A 362 -5.41 -8.82 -6.84
CA GLY A 362 -6.58 -8.90 -7.73
C GLY A 362 -6.65 -10.18 -8.57
N ASP A 363 -5.70 -11.09 -8.38
CA ASP A 363 -5.59 -12.37 -9.10
C ASP A 363 -6.81 -13.29 -8.93
N ASP A 364 -7.03 -14.19 -9.90
CA ASP A 364 -7.86 -15.37 -9.70
C ASP A 364 -7.15 -16.38 -8.79
N LEU A 365 -7.45 -16.36 -7.50
CA LEU A 365 -6.82 -17.21 -6.50
C LEU A 365 -7.08 -18.71 -6.73
N THR A 366 -8.10 -19.07 -7.52
CA THR A 366 -8.37 -20.47 -7.88
C THR A 366 -7.35 -20.99 -8.89
N ARG A 367 -6.72 -20.09 -9.68
CA ARG A 367 -5.84 -20.35 -10.83
C ARG A 367 -4.39 -19.88 -10.64
N LEU A 368 -3.96 -19.61 -9.41
CA LEU A 368 -2.57 -19.20 -9.15
C LEU A 368 -1.57 -20.18 -9.75
N ASP A 369 -0.60 -19.68 -10.53
CA ASP A 369 0.50 -20.49 -11.03
C ASP A 369 1.57 -20.76 -9.94
N ALA A 370 2.49 -21.64 -10.20
CA ALA A 370 3.53 -22.02 -9.24
C ALA A 370 4.46 -20.86 -8.90
N TYR A 371 4.78 -20.00 -9.89
CA TYR A 371 5.65 -18.85 -9.69
C TYR A 371 4.93 -17.75 -8.89
N GLY A 372 3.71 -17.37 -9.27
CA GLY A 372 2.90 -16.42 -8.51
C GLY A 372 2.64 -16.88 -7.08
N THR A 373 2.32 -18.16 -6.90
CA THR A 373 2.23 -18.74 -5.55
C THR A 373 3.54 -18.54 -4.77
N SER A 374 4.71 -18.73 -5.40
CA SER A 374 5.99 -18.52 -4.73
C SER A 374 6.26 -17.07 -4.35
N LEU A 375 5.80 -16.12 -5.17
CA LEU A 375 5.88 -14.68 -4.85
C LEU A 375 4.98 -14.33 -3.66
N LEU A 376 3.69 -14.64 -3.76
CA LEU A 376 2.67 -14.31 -2.74
C LEU A 376 2.87 -15.03 -1.40
N THR A 377 3.71 -16.05 -1.34
CA THR A 377 3.95 -16.85 -0.12
C THR A 377 5.38 -16.79 0.42
N ASN A 378 6.23 -15.91 -0.14
CA ASN A 378 7.58 -15.70 0.35
C ASN A 378 7.55 -14.99 1.71
N ARG A 379 7.78 -15.74 2.79
CA ARG A 379 7.71 -15.22 4.16
C ARG A 379 8.74 -14.12 4.45
N GLU A 380 9.89 -14.14 3.81
CA GLU A 380 10.93 -13.14 4.03
C GLU A 380 10.55 -11.80 3.39
N VAL A 381 9.95 -11.83 2.21
CA VAL A 381 9.43 -10.63 1.53
C VAL A 381 8.20 -10.08 2.26
N ILE A 382 7.26 -10.94 2.65
CA ILE A 382 6.10 -10.54 3.46
C ILE A 382 6.55 -9.93 4.80
N ALA A 383 7.59 -10.47 5.44
CA ALA A 383 8.11 -9.92 6.69
C ALA A 383 8.68 -8.50 6.52
N ILE A 384 9.25 -8.17 5.36
CA ILE A 384 9.64 -6.79 5.05
C ILE A 384 8.42 -5.88 5.06
N ASP A 385 7.37 -6.25 4.32
CA ASP A 385 6.13 -5.48 4.26
C ASP A 385 5.49 -5.31 5.65
N GLN A 386 5.37 -6.37 6.41
CA GLN A 386 4.68 -6.41 7.71
C GLN A 386 5.52 -5.94 8.91
N SER A 387 6.78 -5.53 8.68
CA SER A 387 7.65 -5.02 9.76
C SER A 387 7.34 -3.57 10.12
N SER A 388 7.85 -3.13 11.28
CA SER A 388 7.78 -1.73 11.73
C SER A 388 8.81 -0.80 11.06
N THR A 389 9.64 -1.33 10.15
CA THR A 389 10.60 -0.53 9.37
C THR A 389 9.83 0.48 8.51
N PRO A 390 10.27 1.74 8.40
CA PRO A 390 9.68 2.70 7.47
C PRO A 390 9.72 2.20 6.02
N PRO A 391 8.87 2.72 5.13
CA PRO A 391 8.99 2.49 3.70
C PRO A 391 10.39 2.78 3.19
N ALA A 392 10.89 1.94 2.28
CA ALA A 392 12.17 2.21 1.62
C ALA A 392 12.04 3.39 0.66
N ARG A 393 13.19 4.04 0.40
CA ARG A 393 13.30 5.18 -0.53
C ARG A 393 14.49 5.00 -1.44
N PRO A 394 14.49 5.66 -2.62
CA PRO A 394 15.69 5.71 -3.43
C PRO A 394 16.87 6.27 -2.62
N VAL A 395 17.99 5.57 -2.64
CA VAL A 395 19.26 6.02 -2.03
C VAL A 395 20.29 6.43 -3.09
N THR A 396 19.98 6.20 -4.36
CA THR A 396 20.69 6.74 -5.53
C THR A 396 19.76 7.63 -6.33
N ALA A 397 20.32 8.57 -7.10
CA ALA A 397 19.54 9.29 -8.11
C ALA A 397 18.88 8.27 -9.06
N THR A 398 17.63 8.56 -9.45
CA THR A 398 16.81 7.65 -10.22
C THR A 398 17.11 7.74 -11.73
N GLY A 399 16.74 6.70 -12.42
CA GLY A 399 16.86 6.41 -13.82
C GLY A 399 16.54 4.94 -13.96
N ASP A 400 16.92 4.28 -15.03
CA ASP A 400 16.63 2.84 -15.23
C ASP A 400 17.22 1.94 -14.13
N ARG A 401 18.28 2.37 -13.45
CA ARG A 401 18.93 1.59 -12.40
C ARG A 401 18.77 2.28 -11.06
N GLN A 402 17.99 1.68 -10.20
CA GLN A 402 17.64 2.27 -8.92
C GLN A 402 18.08 1.37 -7.76
N VAL A 403 18.51 2.01 -6.66
CA VAL A 403 18.77 1.38 -5.37
C VAL A 403 17.87 2.01 -4.35
N TRP A 404 17.04 1.19 -3.71
CA TRP A 404 16.14 1.62 -2.63
C TRP A 404 16.58 1.00 -1.32
N ALA A 405 16.49 1.74 -0.23
CA ALA A 405 16.81 1.21 1.09
C ALA A 405 15.97 1.81 2.21
N ALA A 406 15.80 1.01 3.26
CA ALA A 406 15.33 1.45 4.57
C ALA A 406 16.24 0.89 5.65
N LYS A 407 16.48 1.66 6.71
CA LYS A 407 17.23 1.20 7.88
C LYS A 407 16.28 0.51 8.87
N ASN A 408 16.55 -0.73 9.19
CA ASN A 408 15.79 -1.54 10.13
C ASN A 408 16.11 -1.16 11.59
N ALA A 409 15.20 -1.47 12.51
CA ALA A 409 15.36 -1.17 13.93
C ALA A 409 16.59 -1.85 14.57
N ASP A 410 17.02 -3.00 14.05
CA ASP A 410 18.21 -3.73 14.49
C ASP A 410 19.52 -3.18 13.91
N GLY A 411 19.46 -2.12 13.11
CA GLY A 411 20.61 -1.49 12.46
C GLY A 411 21.00 -2.10 11.11
N SER A 412 20.37 -3.19 10.69
CA SER A 412 20.49 -3.71 9.33
C SER A 412 19.75 -2.82 8.33
N PHE A 413 19.87 -3.12 7.04
CA PHE A 413 19.17 -2.44 5.97
C PHE A 413 18.35 -3.44 5.14
N THR A 414 17.14 -3.07 4.80
CA THR A 414 16.42 -3.62 3.65
C THR A 414 16.89 -2.89 2.41
N VAL A 415 17.38 -3.63 1.40
CA VAL A 415 17.97 -3.06 0.17
C VAL A 415 17.37 -3.72 -1.04
N ALA A 416 16.75 -2.94 -1.93
CA ALA A 416 16.25 -3.41 -3.22
C ALA A 416 17.08 -2.81 -4.35
N LEU A 417 17.41 -3.66 -5.34
CA LEU A 417 18.02 -3.27 -6.60
C LEU A 417 16.98 -3.44 -7.71
N PHE A 418 16.84 -2.42 -8.55
CA PHE A 418 15.91 -2.41 -9.68
C PHE A 418 16.63 -2.06 -10.97
N ASN A 419 16.30 -2.76 -12.02
CA ASN A 419 16.60 -2.39 -13.40
C ASN A 419 15.25 -2.16 -14.13
N LEU A 420 14.90 -0.92 -14.38
CA LEU A 420 13.66 -0.53 -15.05
C LEU A 420 13.82 -0.44 -16.57
N GLY A 421 15.06 -0.54 -17.07
CA GLY A 421 15.34 -0.48 -18.51
C GLY A 421 15.09 -1.80 -19.23
N ASP A 422 14.92 -1.73 -20.56
CA ASP A 422 14.56 -2.81 -21.47
C ASP A 422 15.68 -3.81 -21.75
N ALA A 423 16.88 -3.61 -21.20
CA ALA A 423 18.03 -4.48 -21.38
C ALA A 423 18.61 -4.95 -20.05
N PRO A 424 19.22 -6.14 -19.98
CA PRO A 424 19.92 -6.58 -18.78
C PRO A 424 21.00 -5.58 -18.34
N ALA A 425 21.04 -5.26 -17.05
CA ALA A 425 21.99 -4.31 -16.48
C ALA A 425 22.53 -4.75 -15.12
N ALA A 426 23.77 -4.34 -14.80
CA ALA A 426 24.32 -4.46 -13.46
C ALA A 426 23.83 -3.30 -12.60
N VAL A 427 23.23 -3.61 -11.43
CA VAL A 427 22.83 -2.64 -10.43
C VAL A 427 23.63 -2.88 -9.17
N THR A 428 24.15 -1.81 -8.55
CA THR A 428 25.06 -1.87 -7.42
C THR A 428 24.56 -1.00 -6.28
N ALA A 429 24.46 -1.56 -5.08
CA ALA A 429 24.33 -0.82 -3.84
C ALA A 429 25.69 -0.72 -3.16
N ASP A 430 26.28 0.47 -3.16
CA ASP A 430 27.50 0.77 -2.40
C ASP A 430 27.17 1.01 -0.93
N TRP A 431 28.02 0.50 -0.03
CA TRP A 431 27.83 0.71 1.42
C TRP A 431 27.89 2.20 1.81
N ALA A 432 28.65 3.00 1.06
CA ALA A 432 28.70 4.45 1.28
C ALA A 432 27.32 5.13 1.06
N ALA A 433 26.55 4.66 0.09
CA ALA A 433 25.17 5.13 -0.13
C ALA A 433 24.27 4.79 1.05
N LEU A 434 24.49 3.62 1.69
CA LEU A 434 23.76 3.20 2.89
C LEU A 434 24.29 3.87 4.18
N GLY A 435 25.45 4.55 4.10
CA GLY A 435 26.04 5.30 5.22
C GLY A 435 27.00 4.50 6.10
N PHE A 436 27.54 3.37 5.63
CA PHE A 436 28.59 2.62 6.32
C PHE A 436 29.76 2.26 5.39
N SER A 437 30.85 1.77 5.94
CA SER A 437 32.05 1.38 5.20
C SER A 437 32.52 -0.02 5.62
N GLY A 438 33.37 -0.64 4.79
CA GLY A 438 33.95 -1.93 5.09
C GLY A 438 33.11 -3.13 4.65
N ARG A 439 32.70 -4.00 5.55
CA ARG A 439 32.02 -5.25 5.20
C ARG A 439 30.56 -5.25 5.67
N GLY A 440 29.68 -5.96 4.93
CA GLY A 440 28.31 -6.22 5.32
C GLY A 440 27.91 -7.66 5.00
N SER A 441 27.23 -8.36 5.91
CA SER A 441 26.58 -9.63 5.61
C SER A 441 25.31 -9.40 4.79
N VAL A 442 25.15 -10.18 3.74
CA VAL A 442 24.06 -10.02 2.76
C VAL A 442 23.24 -11.31 2.66
N ARG A 443 21.93 -11.20 2.80
CA ARG A 443 20.96 -12.27 2.54
C ARG A 443 20.06 -11.89 1.38
N ASP A 444 19.97 -12.74 0.37
CA ASP A 444 19.04 -12.65 -0.74
C ASP A 444 17.68 -13.24 -0.33
N LEU A 445 16.67 -12.39 -0.23
CA LEU A 445 15.34 -12.77 0.29
C LEU A 445 14.47 -13.50 -0.75
N TRP A 446 14.73 -13.28 -2.05
CA TRP A 446 14.05 -14.01 -3.11
C TRP A 446 14.57 -15.44 -3.25
N ASN A 447 15.87 -15.63 -3.11
CA ASN A 447 16.52 -16.93 -3.26
C ASN A 447 16.72 -17.65 -1.91
N HIS A 448 16.33 -17.04 -0.79
CA HIS A 448 16.54 -17.56 0.58
C HIS A 448 18.01 -17.93 0.86
N LYS A 449 18.94 -17.11 0.32
CA LYS A 449 20.37 -17.46 0.30
C LYS A 449 21.22 -16.41 1.00
N ASP A 450 22.07 -16.89 1.92
CA ASP A 450 23.15 -16.07 2.48
C ASP A 450 24.30 -15.95 1.47
N LEU A 451 24.63 -14.70 1.09
CA LEU A 451 25.73 -14.40 0.17
C LEU A 451 27.04 -14.19 0.92
N GLY A 452 27.02 -14.30 2.25
CA GLY A 452 28.17 -14.09 3.12
C GLY A 452 28.50 -12.60 3.35
N SER A 453 29.72 -12.35 3.79
CA SER A 453 30.21 -11.00 4.10
C SER A 453 30.87 -10.39 2.86
N LEU A 454 30.24 -9.39 2.26
CA LEU A 454 30.72 -8.67 1.09
C LEU A 454 31.44 -7.38 1.50
N LYS A 455 32.46 -6.97 0.73
CA LYS A 455 33.20 -5.74 0.95
C LYS A 455 32.67 -4.62 0.08
N ASP A 456 32.45 -3.47 0.68
CA ASP A 456 32.12 -2.17 0.08
C ASP A 456 30.80 -2.10 -0.71
N LYS A 457 30.25 -3.22 -1.22
CA LYS A 457 29.05 -3.21 -2.06
C LYS A 457 28.41 -4.59 -2.27
N VAL A 458 27.17 -4.60 -2.76
CA VAL A 458 26.54 -5.73 -3.42
C VAL A 458 26.16 -5.34 -4.87
N THR A 459 26.41 -6.24 -5.82
CA THR A 459 26.04 -6.04 -7.23
C THR A 459 25.25 -7.25 -7.73
N ALA A 460 24.22 -7.01 -8.49
CA ALA A 460 23.49 -8.05 -9.22
C ALA A 460 23.30 -7.64 -10.68
N THR A 461 23.49 -8.61 -11.60
CA THR A 461 23.04 -8.44 -12.98
C THR A 461 21.56 -8.81 -13.04
N LEU A 462 20.73 -7.85 -13.38
CA LEU A 462 19.28 -7.98 -13.45
C LEU A 462 18.84 -8.04 -14.90
N PRO A 463 17.84 -8.87 -15.25
CA PRO A 463 17.21 -8.80 -16.57
C PRO A 463 16.51 -7.44 -16.77
N ALA A 464 15.98 -7.20 -17.96
CA ALA A 464 15.03 -6.12 -18.19
C ALA A 464 13.92 -6.20 -17.13
N HIS A 465 13.52 -5.05 -16.59
CA HIS A 465 12.49 -4.85 -15.55
C HIS A 465 12.67 -5.74 -14.29
N GLY A 466 13.91 -6.13 -14.01
CA GLY A 466 14.23 -7.09 -12.95
C GLY A 466 14.61 -6.45 -11.64
N SER A 467 14.46 -7.21 -10.54
CA SER A 467 14.81 -6.78 -9.19
C SER A 467 15.56 -7.82 -8.37
N ARG A 468 16.18 -7.38 -7.26
CA ARG A 468 16.64 -8.20 -6.14
C ARG A 468 16.32 -7.50 -4.83
N LEU A 469 16.07 -8.27 -3.81
CA LEU A 469 15.79 -7.79 -2.46
C LEU A 469 16.72 -8.46 -1.46
N PHE A 470 17.40 -7.64 -0.64
CA PHE A 470 18.37 -8.09 0.33
C PHE A 470 18.11 -7.52 1.72
N THR A 471 18.53 -8.27 2.75
CA THR A 471 18.88 -7.70 4.04
C THR A 471 20.39 -7.57 4.09
N VAL A 472 20.89 -6.39 4.51
CA VAL A 472 22.32 -6.09 4.64
C VAL A 472 22.61 -5.70 6.07
N THR A 473 23.46 -6.48 6.76
CA THR A 473 23.90 -6.20 8.14
C THR A 473 25.32 -5.63 8.13
N PRO A 474 25.50 -4.34 8.48
CA PRO A 474 26.83 -3.73 8.54
C PRO A 474 27.73 -4.34 9.59
N HIS A 475 29.01 -4.52 9.24
CA HIS A 475 30.08 -4.92 10.17
C HIS A 475 31.19 -3.87 10.31
N GLY A 476 31.07 -2.77 9.56
CA GLY A 476 32.01 -1.65 9.57
C GLY A 476 31.44 -0.41 10.25
N PRO A 477 32.29 0.61 10.46
CA PRO A 477 31.86 1.88 11.02
C PRO A 477 30.95 2.67 10.07
N ALA A 478 30.27 3.69 10.60
CA ALA A 478 29.60 4.69 9.79
C ALA A 478 30.57 5.30 8.76
N GLN A 479 30.09 5.57 7.55
CA GLN A 479 30.89 6.20 6.51
C GLN A 479 31.26 7.63 6.92
N ALA A 480 32.53 7.86 7.16
CA ALA A 480 33.01 9.23 7.36
C ALA A 480 32.97 10.01 6.05
N THR A 481 32.52 11.26 6.11
CA THR A 481 32.40 12.17 4.95
C THR A 481 33.10 13.51 5.21
N THR A 482 33.32 14.26 4.14
CA THR A 482 33.59 15.69 4.18
C THR A 482 32.39 16.38 3.53
N GLY A 483 31.71 17.24 4.29
CA GLY A 483 30.57 18.02 3.80
C GLY A 483 31.01 19.33 3.14
N TYR A 484 30.31 19.73 2.09
CA TYR A 484 30.47 20.99 1.39
C TYR A 484 29.09 21.61 1.21
N GLU A 485 28.86 22.76 1.87
CA GLU A 485 27.59 23.48 1.80
C GLU A 485 27.42 24.17 0.44
N ALA A 486 26.21 24.15 -0.12
CA ALA A 486 25.93 24.73 -1.44
C ALA A 486 26.06 26.25 -1.43
N GLU A 487 25.62 26.91 -0.36
CA GLU A 487 25.66 28.35 -0.18
C GLU A 487 27.02 28.89 0.26
N ALA A 488 28.06 28.05 0.41
CA ALA A 488 29.39 28.49 0.83
C ALA A 488 29.95 29.58 -0.12
N ALA A 489 30.50 30.66 0.45
CA ALA A 489 30.98 31.80 -0.32
C ALA A 489 32.10 31.49 -1.34
N GLY A 490 32.78 30.33 -1.18
CA GLY A 490 33.78 29.82 -2.13
C GLY A 490 33.19 29.21 -3.41
N ASN A 491 31.88 28.94 -3.45
CA ASN A 491 31.20 28.36 -4.59
C ASN A 491 30.86 29.44 -5.64
N THR A 492 30.59 29.01 -6.86
CA THR A 492 30.16 29.90 -7.96
C THR A 492 28.72 29.60 -8.33
N LEU A 493 27.88 30.63 -8.32
CA LEU A 493 26.51 30.58 -8.81
C LEU A 493 26.46 31.21 -10.21
N GLY A 494 25.75 30.57 -11.14
CA GLY A 494 25.56 31.04 -12.50
C GLY A 494 24.08 31.12 -12.88
N GLY A 495 23.77 31.98 -13.87
CA GLY A 495 22.39 32.12 -14.35
C GLY A 495 21.42 32.63 -13.29
N SER A 496 20.31 31.93 -13.12
CA SER A 496 19.25 32.25 -12.15
C SER A 496 19.56 31.80 -10.71
N ALA A 497 20.60 30.98 -10.52
CA ALA A 497 20.90 30.37 -9.21
C ALA A 497 21.03 31.40 -8.09
N SER A 498 20.36 31.18 -6.98
CA SER A 498 20.39 32.07 -5.81
C SER A 498 20.42 31.27 -4.49
N VAL A 499 20.94 31.92 -3.44
CA VAL A 499 20.90 31.37 -2.07
C VAL A 499 19.57 31.76 -1.44
N ALA A 500 18.87 30.74 -0.86
CA ALA A 500 17.60 30.93 -0.21
C ALA A 500 17.61 30.33 1.22
N ASP A 501 16.71 30.81 2.08
CA ASP A 501 16.48 30.23 3.40
C ASP A 501 15.81 28.88 3.30
N CYS A 502 16.21 27.95 4.18
CA CYS A 502 15.68 26.59 4.23
C CYS A 502 15.76 26.04 5.64
N GLY A 503 14.64 26.04 6.37
CA GLY A 503 14.62 25.61 7.77
C GLY A 503 14.94 24.14 8.01
N VAL A 504 14.86 23.29 6.97
CA VAL A 504 15.14 21.84 7.03
C VAL A 504 16.51 21.46 6.48
N CYS A 505 17.24 22.43 5.90
CA CYS A 505 18.55 22.23 5.30
C CYS A 505 19.68 22.45 6.31
N SER A 506 20.86 21.93 5.99
CA SER A 506 22.12 22.23 6.69
C SER A 506 22.38 23.74 6.67
N GLY A 507 22.89 24.31 7.75
CA GLY A 507 23.10 25.75 7.83
C GLY A 507 21.84 26.63 7.68
N SER A 508 20.65 26.01 7.58
CA SER A 508 19.35 26.67 7.35
C SER A 508 19.27 27.41 6.01
N ARG A 509 20.08 27.02 5.03
CA ARG A 509 20.14 27.62 3.69
C ARG A 509 20.30 26.57 2.61
N LYS A 510 20.00 26.94 1.37
CA LYS A 510 20.16 26.12 0.16
C LYS A 510 20.47 27.02 -1.04
N VAL A 511 20.91 26.42 -2.14
CA VAL A 511 20.96 27.09 -3.45
C VAL A 511 19.76 26.59 -4.26
N GLY A 512 18.86 27.50 -4.57
CA GLY A 512 17.67 27.29 -5.37
C GLY A 512 17.70 28.12 -6.66
N ASP A 513 16.50 28.26 -7.28
CA ASP A 513 16.33 28.97 -8.55
C ASP A 513 17.19 28.39 -9.69
N LEU A 514 17.47 27.08 -9.62
CA LEU A 514 18.21 26.37 -10.65
C LEU A 514 17.29 26.06 -11.84
N TYR A 515 17.11 27.02 -12.75
CA TYR A 515 16.30 26.88 -13.94
C TYR A 515 16.91 27.56 -15.17
N LEU A 516 16.63 27.08 -16.37
CA LEU A 516 17.01 27.65 -17.67
C LEU A 516 18.49 28.11 -17.72
N GLY A 517 19.40 27.21 -17.36
CA GLY A 517 20.85 27.50 -17.31
C GLY A 517 21.33 28.04 -15.96
N GLY A 518 20.49 27.97 -14.94
CA GLY A 518 20.91 28.16 -13.53
C GLY A 518 21.90 27.09 -13.11
N SER A 519 23.02 27.48 -12.48
CA SER A 519 24.05 26.50 -12.10
C SER A 519 24.69 26.82 -10.74
N LEU A 520 25.08 25.72 -10.04
CA LEU A 520 25.87 25.75 -8.80
C LEU A 520 27.18 25.00 -9.05
N ARG A 521 28.34 25.64 -8.81
CA ARG A 521 29.65 24.99 -8.86
C ARG A 521 30.34 25.01 -7.51
N PHE A 522 30.58 23.82 -6.95
CA PHE A 522 31.52 23.61 -5.83
C PHE A 522 32.95 23.69 -6.37
N ASN A 523 33.77 24.63 -5.87
CA ASN A 523 35.10 24.94 -6.45
C ASN A 523 36.26 24.14 -5.84
N ASP A 524 36.18 23.71 -4.59
CA ASP A 524 37.30 23.10 -3.85
C ASP A 524 36.89 21.77 -3.17
N VAL A 525 36.43 20.82 -3.96
CA VAL A 525 36.14 19.47 -3.46
C VAL A 525 37.41 18.64 -3.46
N VAL A 526 38.02 18.45 -2.27
CA VAL A 526 39.34 17.82 -2.12
C VAL A 526 39.21 16.33 -1.75
N VAL A 527 39.83 15.46 -2.54
CA VAL A 527 39.94 14.03 -2.23
C VAL A 527 41.40 13.56 -2.26
N PRO A 528 41.79 12.61 -1.38
CA PRO A 528 43.20 12.18 -1.27
C PRO A 528 43.66 11.28 -2.42
N LYS A 529 42.74 10.56 -3.07
CA LYS A 529 43.03 9.59 -4.14
C LYS A 529 42.05 9.74 -5.29
N ALA A 530 42.51 9.52 -6.51
CA ALA A 530 41.62 9.46 -7.67
C ALA A 530 40.72 8.21 -7.63
N GLY A 531 39.49 8.31 -8.14
CA GLY A 531 38.55 7.21 -8.26
C GLY A 531 37.10 7.65 -8.33
N VAL A 532 36.20 6.67 -8.45
CA VAL A 532 34.74 6.91 -8.40
C VAL A 532 34.32 7.01 -6.93
N TYR A 533 33.70 8.11 -6.55
CA TYR A 533 33.17 8.37 -5.22
C TYR A 533 31.65 8.37 -5.25
N THR A 534 31.01 7.67 -4.31
CA THR A 534 29.55 7.71 -4.11
C THR A 534 29.24 8.94 -3.25
N VAL A 535 29.05 10.08 -3.91
CA VAL A 535 28.79 11.38 -3.28
C VAL A 535 27.33 11.48 -2.90
N LYS A 536 27.02 11.77 -1.63
CA LYS A 536 25.65 12.09 -1.20
C LYS A 536 25.35 13.55 -1.50
N VAL A 537 24.19 13.79 -2.09
CA VAL A 537 23.64 15.11 -2.36
C VAL A 537 22.41 15.30 -1.50
N ALA A 538 22.42 16.27 -0.62
CA ALA A 538 21.26 16.73 0.12
C ALA A 538 20.52 17.79 -0.70
N TYR A 539 19.20 17.65 -0.84
CA TYR A 539 18.41 18.48 -1.76
C TYR A 539 16.96 18.61 -1.30
N VAL A 540 16.25 19.56 -1.90
CA VAL A 540 14.79 19.76 -1.77
C VAL A 540 14.18 19.81 -3.17
N SER A 541 13.11 19.04 -3.40
CA SER A 541 12.37 19.07 -4.67
C SER A 541 10.94 18.58 -4.49
N GLY A 542 9.95 19.43 -4.73
CA GLY A 542 8.53 19.04 -4.68
C GLY A 542 8.16 18.02 -5.77
N ASP A 543 8.87 18.07 -6.91
CA ASP A 543 8.68 17.18 -8.06
C ASP A 543 9.98 16.42 -8.36
N PRO A 544 9.94 15.27 -9.06
CA PRO A 544 11.16 14.66 -9.61
C PRO A 544 11.83 15.61 -10.60
N ARG A 545 13.13 15.93 -10.41
CA ARG A 545 13.86 16.88 -11.25
C ARG A 545 15.21 16.35 -11.71
N PRO A 546 15.57 16.51 -13.00
CA PRO A 546 16.91 16.22 -13.48
C PRO A 546 17.89 17.35 -13.09
N ALA A 547 19.16 16.99 -12.94
CA ALA A 547 20.27 17.93 -12.95
C ALA A 547 21.40 17.36 -13.80
N GLU A 548 22.04 18.19 -14.60
CA GLU A 548 23.25 17.88 -15.34
C GLU A 548 24.45 18.09 -14.42
N VAL A 549 25.17 17.01 -14.10
CA VAL A 549 26.31 17.08 -13.17
C VAL A 549 27.60 16.82 -13.94
N SER A 550 28.54 17.78 -13.86
CA SER A 550 29.87 17.67 -14.45
C SER A 550 30.97 17.79 -13.38
N VAL A 551 32.09 17.14 -13.64
CA VAL A 551 33.26 17.15 -12.77
C VAL A 551 34.45 17.73 -13.54
N ASN A 552 35.14 18.72 -12.99
CA ASN A 552 36.32 19.34 -13.58
C ASN A 552 36.14 19.87 -15.03
N GLY A 553 34.90 20.15 -15.45
CA GLY A 553 34.58 20.61 -16.81
C GLY A 553 34.48 19.47 -17.84
N ASP A 554 34.45 18.20 -17.41
CA ASP A 554 34.16 17.06 -18.27
C ASP A 554 32.68 17.07 -18.73
N ALA A 555 32.34 16.19 -19.67
CA ALA A 555 30.96 16.03 -20.15
C ALA A 555 30.00 15.75 -18.96
N ALA A 556 28.87 16.44 -18.93
CA ALA A 556 27.87 16.29 -17.90
C ALA A 556 27.14 14.93 -18.01
N THR A 557 26.74 14.40 -16.88
CA THR A 557 25.82 13.26 -16.77
C THR A 557 24.53 13.76 -16.14
N THR A 558 23.40 13.42 -16.73
CA THR A 558 22.09 13.74 -16.16
C THR A 558 21.73 12.76 -15.06
N TYR A 559 21.37 13.28 -13.90
CA TYR A 559 20.84 12.52 -12.77
C TYR A 559 19.44 13.02 -12.43
N THR A 560 18.46 12.13 -12.32
CA THR A 560 17.12 12.48 -11.85
C THR A 560 17.07 12.34 -10.32
N PHE A 561 16.68 13.42 -9.67
CA PHE A 561 16.47 13.49 -8.22
C PHE A 561 14.99 13.23 -7.94
N PRO A 562 14.65 12.22 -7.14
CA PRO A 562 13.26 11.94 -6.75
C PRO A 562 12.60 13.15 -6.07
N SER A 563 11.27 13.20 -6.09
CA SER A 563 10.54 14.14 -5.23
C SER A 563 10.87 13.88 -3.76
N THR A 564 11.00 14.95 -2.98
CA THR A 564 11.11 14.91 -1.52
C THR A 564 9.73 14.90 -0.85
N GLY A 565 8.66 14.87 -1.64
CA GLY A 565 7.26 14.95 -1.21
C GLY A 565 6.71 16.38 -1.22
N ASP A 566 7.52 17.37 -0.88
CA ASP A 566 7.18 18.79 -0.89
C ASP A 566 8.44 19.67 -0.92
N TRP A 567 8.26 21.00 -0.99
CA TRP A 567 9.34 21.98 -0.97
C TRP A 567 9.86 22.33 0.44
N GLY A 568 9.28 21.76 1.49
CA GLY A 568 9.67 21.94 2.89
C GLY A 568 10.42 20.75 3.47
N THR A 569 10.69 19.72 2.66
CA THR A 569 11.35 18.48 3.08
C THR A 569 12.68 18.31 2.38
N ALA A 570 13.75 18.04 3.14
CA ALA A 570 15.07 17.73 2.59
C ALA A 570 15.32 16.21 2.56
N GLU A 571 15.95 15.74 1.48
CA GLU A 571 16.34 14.33 1.27
C GLU A 571 17.78 14.21 0.82
N THR A 572 18.27 12.97 0.78
CA THR A 572 19.59 12.68 0.24
C THR A 572 19.54 11.54 -0.77
N VAL A 573 20.19 11.74 -1.92
CA VAL A 573 20.52 10.64 -2.84
C VAL A 573 22.00 10.60 -3.10
N SER A 574 22.52 9.48 -3.56
CA SER A 574 23.93 9.30 -3.89
C SER A 574 24.11 9.26 -5.40
N ILE A 575 25.16 9.92 -5.89
CA ILE A 575 25.59 9.88 -7.29
C ILE A 575 27.05 9.44 -7.40
N PRO A 576 27.41 8.59 -8.38
CA PRO A 576 28.80 8.21 -8.60
C PRO A 576 29.54 9.31 -9.39
N LEU A 577 30.58 9.90 -8.80
CA LEU A 577 31.41 10.92 -9.45
C LEU A 577 32.87 10.47 -9.55
N SER A 578 33.49 10.62 -10.73
CA SER A 578 34.91 10.37 -10.95
C SER A 578 35.72 11.59 -10.53
N LEU A 579 36.40 11.49 -9.39
CA LEU A 579 37.21 12.57 -8.84
C LEU A 579 38.70 12.26 -9.02
N LYS A 580 39.52 13.27 -9.33
CA LYS A 580 40.98 13.21 -9.33
C LYS A 580 41.52 13.47 -7.93
N ALA A 581 42.73 13.02 -7.62
CA ALA A 581 43.42 13.37 -6.38
C ALA A 581 43.66 14.90 -6.31
N GLY A 582 43.44 15.47 -5.13
CA GLY A 582 43.51 16.91 -4.92
C GLY A 582 42.13 17.59 -5.11
N ALA A 583 42.17 18.86 -5.49
CA ALA A 583 41.00 19.69 -5.67
C ALA A 583 40.23 19.35 -6.98
N ASN A 584 38.92 19.31 -6.86
CA ASN A 584 37.96 19.09 -7.96
C ASN A 584 36.90 20.18 -7.97
N THR A 585 36.30 20.42 -9.13
CA THR A 585 35.07 21.19 -9.24
C THR A 585 33.93 20.23 -9.56
N ILE A 586 32.76 20.46 -8.93
CA ILE A 586 31.53 19.72 -9.22
C ILE A 586 30.47 20.76 -9.55
N THR A 587 29.88 20.67 -10.75
CA THR A 587 28.85 21.61 -11.22
C THR A 587 27.53 20.89 -11.34
N PHE A 588 26.49 21.47 -10.76
CA PHE A 588 25.09 21.12 -10.98
C PHE A 588 24.48 22.19 -11.87
N ASP A 589 23.89 21.79 -12.97
CA ASP A 589 23.28 22.67 -13.96
C ASP A 589 21.85 22.22 -14.27
N SER A 590 20.95 23.16 -14.46
CA SER A 590 19.55 22.89 -14.78
C SER A 590 19.31 22.54 -16.26
N GLY A 591 20.32 22.71 -17.13
CA GLY A 591 20.14 22.60 -18.57
C GLY A 591 19.03 23.54 -19.05
N SER A 592 18.14 23.05 -19.89
CA SER A 592 16.99 23.81 -20.41
C SER A 592 15.74 23.73 -19.50
N GLY A 593 15.80 23.01 -18.38
CA GLY A 593 14.66 22.76 -17.48
C GLY A 593 14.84 23.33 -16.08
N TYR A 594 14.35 22.60 -15.11
CA TYR A 594 14.46 22.88 -13.68
C TYR A 594 15.25 21.78 -13.00
N ALA A 595 16.21 22.14 -12.14
CA ALA A 595 16.92 21.23 -11.26
C ALA A 595 16.37 21.31 -9.82
N PRO A 596 16.68 20.31 -8.93
CA PRO A 596 16.35 20.43 -7.52
C PRO A 596 17.14 21.54 -6.84
N ASP A 597 16.64 22.07 -5.74
CA ASP A 597 17.40 22.95 -4.88
C ASP A 597 18.45 22.14 -4.11
N ILE A 598 19.70 22.57 -4.10
CA ILE A 598 20.82 21.84 -3.49
C ILE A 598 21.15 22.44 -2.13
N ASP A 599 21.18 21.58 -1.09
CA ASP A 599 21.60 21.92 0.26
C ASP A 599 23.11 21.74 0.42
N ARG A 600 23.63 20.52 0.23
CA ARG A 600 25.06 20.22 0.39
C ARG A 600 25.45 18.91 -0.32
N ILE A 601 26.75 18.71 -0.46
CA ILE A 601 27.29 17.42 -0.86
C ILE A 601 28.17 16.83 0.23
N ASP A 602 28.07 15.52 0.45
CA ASP A 602 28.92 14.75 1.38
C ASP A 602 29.78 13.77 0.60
N VAL A 603 31.09 14.00 0.60
CA VAL A 603 32.07 13.18 -0.10
C VAL A 603 32.66 12.15 0.86
N PRO A 604 32.56 10.83 0.56
CA PRO A 604 33.12 9.78 1.42
C PRO A 604 34.63 9.94 1.60
N LYS A 605 35.10 9.87 2.87
CA LYS A 605 36.54 9.77 3.15
C LYS A 605 36.99 8.34 2.83
N ARG A 606 38.07 8.25 2.05
CA ARG A 606 38.77 6.98 1.77
C ARG A 606 40.10 6.97 2.51
N ALA A 607 40.39 5.83 3.19
CA ALA A 607 41.65 5.61 3.88
C ALA A 607 42.84 5.51 2.91
#